data_8a8da6c753e9f1fc913e04a95a085ed6
#
_entry.id   8a8da6c753e9f1fc913e04a95a085ed6
#
_cell.length_a   1.000
_cell.length_b   1.000
_cell.length_c   1.000
_cell.angle_alpha   90.00
_cell.angle_beta   90.00
_cell.angle_gamma   90.00
#
_symmetry.space_group_name_H-M   'P 1'
#
loop_
_entity.id
_entity.type
_entity.pdbx_description
1 polymer ?
#
loop_
_entity_poly.entity_id
_entity_poly.type
_entity_poly.pdbx_seq_one_letter_code
_entity_poly.pdbx_strand_id
1 'polypeptide(L)'
;AICLRGVVGMPSYRHIFPSTRWAPDLMMIPALKEFCDIPIIYDPSHSTGYRNFVKPISKAAIAAGADGLIIESHPDPENSISDADQAVSIETLKEIMEEIKWEV
;
A
#
# COMPACT_ATOMS: atom_id res chain seq x y z
N ALA A 1 1.25 -10.62 13.32
CA ALA A 1 1.53 -10.13 11.96
C ALA A 1 2.46 -8.92 12.02
N ILE A 2 3.24 -8.74 10.98
CA ILE A 2 4.06 -7.55 10.77
C ILE A 2 3.37 -6.69 9.71
N CYS A 3 3.16 -5.41 10.00
CA CYS A 3 2.57 -4.48 9.05
C CYS A 3 3.65 -3.53 8.52
N LEU A 4 3.86 -3.54 7.20
CA LEU A 4 4.82 -2.67 6.53
C LEU A 4 4.10 -1.47 5.95
N ARG A 5 4.57 -0.27 6.28
CA ARG A 5 3.96 1.01 5.87
C ARG A 5 4.89 1.87 5.03
N GLY A 6 6.02 1.33 4.59
CA GLY A 6 7.06 2.06 3.89
C GLY A 6 8.19 2.46 4.81
N VAL A 7 9.25 2.97 4.20
CA VAL A 7 10.44 3.44 4.93
C VAL A 7 10.60 4.94 4.74
N VAL A 8 11.22 5.59 5.73
CA VAL A 8 11.52 7.02 5.63
C VAL A 8 12.51 7.22 4.48
N GLY A 9 12.18 8.11 3.58
CA GLY A 9 13.03 8.38 2.43
C GLY A 9 12.74 9.74 1.82
N MET A 10 13.61 10.14 0.92
CA MET A 10 13.47 11.37 0.14
C MET A 10 13.49 11.00 -1.35
N PRO A 11 12.39 10.40 -1.85
CA PRO A 11 12.35 10.01 -3.26
C PRO A 11 12.54 11.20 -4.17
N SER A 12 13.26 11.01 -5.27
CA SER A 12 13.56 12.08 -6.23
C SER A 12 12.30 12.71 -6.83
N TYR A 13 11.20 11.96 -6.86
CA TYR A 13 9.91 12.45 -7.39
C TYR A 13 9.06 13.21 -6.36
N ARG A 14 9.55 13.41 -5.13
CA ARG A 14 8.77 14.06 -4.07
C ARG A 14 8.37 15.50 -4.41
N HIS A 15 9.14 16.20 -5.20
CA HIS A 15 8.82 17.56 -5.64
C HIS A 15 7.59 17.58 -6.58
N ILE A 16 7.28 16.46 -7.24
CA ILE A 16 6.11 16.29 -8.09
C ILE A 16 4.92 15.77 -7.26
N PHE A 17 5.22 14.90 -6.30
CA PHE A 17 4.20 14.27 -5.43
C PHE A 17 4.51 14.59 -3.96
N PRO A 18 4.16 15.81 -3.49
CA PRO A 18 4.58 16.26 -2.14
C PRO A 18 3.97 15.46 -0.98
N SER A 19 2.85 14.77 -1.18
CA SER A 19 2.26 13.93 -0.14
C SER A 19 3.02 12.63 0.09
N THR A 20 3.98 12.31 -0.76
CA THR A 20 4.82 11.13 -0.58
C THR A 20 5.82 11.39 0.55
N ARG A 21 5.65 10.69 1.66
CA ARG A 21 6.51 10.82 2.86
C ARG A 21 7.39 9.59 3.05
N TRP A 22 6.97 8.47 2.49
CA TRP A 22 7.60 7.17 2.67
C TRP A 22 7.95 6.61 1.31
N ALA A 23 8.99 5.79 1.28
CA ALA A 23 9.30 5.01 0.09
C ALA A 23 8.74 3.60 0.28
N PRO A 24 7.96 3.07 -0.68
CA PRO A 24 7.56 1.68 -0.62
C PRO A 24 8.80 0.79 -0.73
N ASP A 25 9.03 -0.04 0.27
CA ASP A 25 10.10 -1.03 0.23
C ASP A 25 9.50 -2.42 0.09
N LEU A 26 9.19 -2.79 -1.13
CA LEU A 26 8.58 -4.08 -1.43
C LEU A 26 9.54 -5.24 -1.21
N MET A 27 10.83 -5.00 -1.32
CA MET A 27 11.83 -6.03 -1.07
C MET A 27 11.86 -6.48 0.39
N MET A 28 11.39 -5.64 1.31
CA MET A 28 11.27 -6.01 2.71
C MET A 28 10.35 -7.21 2.91
N ILE A 29 9.35 -7.40 2.04
CA ILE A 29 8.40 -8.50 2.13
C ILE A 29 9.12 -9.85 1.98
N PRO A 30 9.80 -10.14 0.85
CA PRO A 30 10.52 -11.40 0.73
C PRO A 30 11.71 -11.50 1.69
N ALA A 31 12.34 -10.37 2.02
CA ALA A 31 13.46 -10.37 2.97
C ALA A 31 13.00 -10.83 4.36
N LEU A 32 11.89 -10.35 4.86
CA LEU A 32 11.34 -10.78 6.15
C LEU A 32 10.92 -12.24 6.13
N LYS A 33 10.40 -12.72 5.01
CA LYS A 33 10.00 -14.12 4.88
C LYS A 33 11.17 -15.12 4.91
N GLU A 34 12.39 -14.65 4.66
CA GLU A 34 13.59 -15.46 4.84
C GLU A 34 13.89 -15.72 6.33
N PHE A 35 13.43 -14.84 7.22
CA PHE A 35 13.79 -14.87 8.63
C PHE A 35 12.68 -15.32 9.56
N CYS A 36 11.43 -15.25 9.13
CA CYS A 36 10.30 -15.55 10.01
C CYS A 36 9.09 -16.08 9.26
N ASP A 37 8.25 -16.82 9.98
CA ASP A 37 6.99 -17.37 9.47
C ASP A 37 5.79 -16.51 9.84
N ILE A 38 6.03 -15.29 10.30
CA ILE A 38 4.96 -14.37 10.70
C ILE A 38 4.29 -13.80 9.45
N PRO A 39 2.95 -13.73 9.40
CA PRO A 39 2.26 -13.10 8.28
C PRO A 39 2.70 -11.65 8.08
N ILE A 40 2.92 -11.26 6.84
CA ILE A 40 3.33 -9.92 6.45
C ILE A 40 2.15 -9.21 5.81
N ILE A 41 1.73 -8.11 6.42
CA ILE A 41 0.66 -7.25 5.92
C ILE A 41 1.31 -5.98 5.36
N TYR A 42 0.88 -5.56 4.18
CA TYR A 42 1.40 -4.35 3.55
C TYR A 42 0.34 -3.26 3.52
N ASP A 43 0.76 -2.03 3.79
CA ASP A 43 -0.09 -0.84 3.78
C ASP A 43 0.29 0.05 2.59
N PRO A 44 -0.33 -0.14 1.42
CA PRO A 44 -0.04 0.67 0.24
C PRO A 44 -0.56 2.10 0.35
N SER A 45 -1.54 2.34 1.21
CA SER A 45 -2.09 3.69 1.42
C SER A 45 -1.05 4.61 2.02
N HIS A 46 -0.43 4.21 3.13
CA HIS A 46 0.57 5.03 3.81
C HIS A 46 1.90 5.06 3.04
N SER A 47 2.32 3.94 2.46
CA SER A 47 3.61 3.88 1.77
C SER A 47 3.63 4.70 0.49
N THR A 48 2.49 4.90 -0.17
CA THR A 48 2.42 5.69 -1.40
C THR A 48 2.03 7.15 -1.16
N GLY A 49 1.16 7.42 -0.20
CA GLY A 49 0.65 8.75 0.10
C GLY A 49 -0.35 9.29 -0.93
N TYR A 50 -0.63 8.54 -2.00
CA TYR A 50 -1.54 8.94 -3.07
C TYR A 50 -2.44 7.80 -3.49
N ARG A 51 -3.75 8.11 -3.63
CA ARG A 51 -4.76 7.11 -4.01
C ARG A 51 -4.49 6.45 -5.36
N ASN A 52 -3.93 7.20 -6.31
CA ASN A 52 -3.66 6.68 -7.65
C ASN A 52 -2.60 5.58 -7.68
N PHE A 53 -1.77 5.50 -6.66
CA PHE A 53 -0.70 4.51 -6.59
C PHE A 53 -1.06 3.31 -5.73
N VAL A 54 -2.17 3.37 -5.00
CA VAL A 54 -2.57 2.29 -4.08
C VAL A 54 -2.81 0.99 -4.83
N LYS A 55 -3.54 1.03 -5.92
CA LYS A 55 -3.85 -0.18 -6.69
C LYS A 55 -2.61 -0.87 -7.27
N PRO A 56 -1.74 -0.17 -8.03
CA PRO A 56 -0.54 -0.84 -8.57
C PRO A 56 0.41 -1.33 -7.49
N ILE A 57 0.58 -0.58 -6.39
CA ILE A 57 1.46 -1.02 -5.30
C ILE A 57 0.83 -2.16 -4.49
N SER A 58 -0.48 -2.20 -4.36
CA SER A 58 -1.18 -3.36 -3.77
C SER A 58 -0.90 -4.64 -4.55
N LYS A 59 -1.02 -4.59 -5.86
CA LYS A 59 -0.72 -5.73 -6.73
C LYS A 59 0.74 -6.16 -6.61
N ALA A 60 1.65 -5.20 -6.60
CA ALA A 60 3.08 -5.47 -6.46
C ALA A 60 3.42 -6.10 -5.09
N ALA A 61 2.79 -5.63 -4.03
CA ALA A 61 2.99 -6.19 -2.69
C ALA A 61 2.55 -7.65 -2.60
N ILE A 62 1.40 -7.99 -3.16
CA ILE A 62 0.93 -9.37 -3.20
C ILE A 62 1.86 -10.23 -4.06
N ALA A 63 2.30 -9.72 -5.21
CA ALA A 63 3.27 -10.42 -6.06
C ALA A 63 4.60 -10.65 -5.34
N ALA A 64 5.02 -9.74 -4.46
CA ALA A 64 6.22 -9.88 -3.65
C ALA A 64 6.06 -10.88 -2.49
N GLY A 65 4.83 -11.32 -2.20
CA GLY A 65 4.55 -12.33 -1.20
C GLY A 65 3.84 -11.84 0.07
N ALA A 66 3.30 -10.61 0.08
CA ALA A 66 2.50 -10.15 1.21
C ALA A 66 1.30 -11.07 1.43
N ASP A 67 0.99 -11.33 2.68
CA ASP A 67 -0.14 -12.19 3.07
C ASP A 67 -1.45 -11.42 3.14
N GLY A 68 -1.38 -10.10 3.24
CA GLY A 68 -2.57 -9.26 3.28
C GLY A 68 -2.24 -7.80 3.05
N LEU A 69 -3.29 -6.99 2.97
CA LEU A 69 -3.21 -5.56 2.74
C LEU A 69 -4.06 -4.80 3.76
N ILE A 70 -3.61 -3.60 4.12
CA ILE A 70 -4.43 -2.63 4.84
C ILE A 70 -4.57 -1.42 3.91
N ILE A 71 -5.79 -1.10 3.53
CA ILE A 71 -6.07 -0.03 2.59
C ILE A 71 -7.10 0.93 3.20
N GLU A 72 -6.79 2.21 3.20
CA GLU A 72 -7.75 3.23 3.58
C GLU A 72 -8.73 3.46 2.45
N SER A 73 -10.02 3.42 2.77
CA SER A 73 -11.08 3.67 1.81
C SER A 73 -12.11 4.63 2.40
N HIS A 74 -12.79 5.35 1.51
CA HIS A 74 -13.83 6.30 1.88
C HIS A 74 -14.84 6.39 0.74
N PRO A 75 -16.16 6.50 1.03
CA PRO A 75 -17.17 6.68 -0.02
C PRO A 75 -16.94 7.95 -0.86
N ASP A 76 -16.37 8.97 -0.25
CA ASP A 76 -15.99 10.22 -0.91
C ASP A 76 -14.58 10.61 -0.43
N PRO A 77 -13.52 10.07 -1.05
CA PRO A 77 -12.15 10.26 -0.57
C PRO A 77 -11.70 11.72 -0.47
N GLU A 78 -12.20 12.59 -1.36
CA GLU A 78 -11.83 14.01 -1.37
C GLU A 78 -12.33 14.75 -0.14
N ASN A 79 -13.40 14.26 0.50
CA ASN A 79 -13.99 14.83 1.70
C ASN A 79 -13.66 14.05 2.97
N SER A 80 -12.70 13.12 2.90
CA SER A 80 -12.21 12.41 4.08
C SER A 80 -11.58 13.39 5.07
N ILE A 81 -11.85 13.21 6.36
CA ILE A 81 -11.31 14.05 7.42
C ILE A 81 -9.81 13.83 7.60
N SER A 82 -9.35 12.60 7.34
CA SER A 82 -7.95 12.23 7.46
C SER A 82 -7.50 11.46 6.24
N ASP A 83 -6.21 11.57 5.91
CA ASP A 83 -5.56 10.81 4.84
C ASP A 83 -6.28 10.89 3.48
N ALA A 84 -6.89 12.07 3.19
CA ALA A 84 -7.68 12.27 1.99
C ALA A 84 -6.91 11.97 0.70
N ASP A 85 -5.61 12.29 0.66
CA ASP A 85 -4.78 12.08 -0.53
C ASP A 85 -4.55 10.60 -0.84
N GLN A 86 -4.59 9.75 0.16
CA GLN A 86 -4.25 8.33 0.03
C GLN A 86 -5.45 7.40 0.13
N ALA A 87 -6.61 7.89 0.60
CA ALA A 87 -7.81 7.08 0.69
C ALA A 87 -8.38 6.80 -0.70
N VAL A 88 -8.70 5.54 -0.98
CA VAL A 88 -9.32 5.14 -2.24
C VAL A 88 -10.84 5.11 -2.12
N SER A 89 -11.52 5.20 -3.26
CA SER A 89 -12.97 5.00 -3.31
C SER A 89 -13.33 3.55 -3.05
N ILE A 90 -14.60 3.31 -2.72
CA ILE A 90 -15.11 1.94 -2.55
C ILE A 90 -15.02 1.16 -3.87
N GLU A 91 -15.25 1.82 -5.00
CA GLU A 91 -15.12 1.20 -6.33
C GLU A 91 -13.69 0.74 -6.58
N THR A 92 -12.71 1.58 -6.27
CA THR A 92 -11.29 1.22 -6.42
C THR A 92 -10.91 0.06 -5.50
N LEU A 93 -11.42 0.07 -4.27
CA LEU A 93 -11.18 -1.04 -3.34
C LEU A 93 -11.72 -2.36 -3.90
N LYS A 94 -12.93 -2.35 -4.47
CA LYS A 94 -13.50 -3.52 -5.13
C LYS A 94 -12.65 -4.01 -6.29
N GLU A 95 -12.17 -3.09 -7.13
CA GLU A 95 -11.26 -3.42 -8.24
C GLU A 95 -9.99 -4.11 -7.74
N ILE A 96 -9.39 -3.59 -6.68
CA ILE A 96 -8.20 -4.19 -6.06
C ILE A 96 -8.51 -5.61 -5.61
N MET A 97 -9.63 -5.81 -4.93
CA MET A 97 -10.03 -7.13 -4.42
C MET A 97 -10.29 -8.12 -5.55
N GLU A 98 -10.87 -7.68 -6.67
CA GLU A 98 -11.18 -8.54 -7.82
C GLU A 98 -9.95 -8.86 -8.66
N GLU A 99 -9.02 -7.92 -8.82
CA GLU A 99 -7.85 -8.08 -9.68
C GLU A 99 -6.70 -8.81 -9.01
N ILE A 100 -6.64 -8.81 -7.69
CA ILE A 100 -5.61 -9.54 -6.96
C ILE A 100 -5.98 -11.01 -6.91
N LYS A 101 -5.05 -11.84 -7.39
CA LYS A 101 -5.18 -13.29 -7.27
C LYS A 101 -4.48 -13.71 -5.98
N TRP A 102 -5.30 -14.08 -5.01
CA TRP A 102 -4.79 -14.60 -3.75
C TRP A 102 -4.41 -16.07 -3.93
N GLU A 103 -3.21 -16.42 -3.50
CA GLU A 103 -2.83 -17.83 -3.39
C GLU A 103 -3.50 -18.43 -2.16
N VAL A 104 -4.21 -19.51 -2.36
CA VAL A 104 -4.93 -20.19 -1.29
C VAL A 104 -4.08 -21.36 -0.75
#